data_baae3d2ac2e445101e4435123d85c2d9
#
_entry.id   baae3d2ac2e445101e4435123d85c2d9
#
_cell.length_a   1.000
_cell.length_b   1.000
_cell.length_c   1.000
_cell.angle_alpha   90.00
_cell.angle_beta   90.00
_cell.angle_gamma   90.00
#
_symmetry.space_group_name_H-M   'P 1'
#
loop_
_entity.id
_entity.type
_entity.pdbx_description
1 polymer ?
#
loop_
_entity_poly.entity_id
_entity_poly.type
_entity_poly.pdbx_seq_one_letter_code
_entity_poly.pdbx_strand_id
1 'polypeptide(L)'
;MVHQFKNNGYDIVLDVNSGAIHVVDDVTYDVIALFEDHSRAEIIAQLQSRYPEQEIAEAIEETEQLKEQGDLFTEDAYEQKIFDFKKRPTVVKALCLHIAHDCNLACRYCFAEEGEYHGRRALMSYETGKQALDFLIANSGNRKNLEVDFFGGEPLMNFDVVKQLVAYGREQEKLHDKHFRFTLTTNGVLLNDDIMEFANKEMDNVVLSIDGRKEVNDRMRPFRKGAGSYDLIVPKFQKLAESRNQERYYVRGTYTHFNTDFSKDVLHLADLGFKQISVEPVVAQPTDEYALQEEDLPVLFKEYD
;
A
#
# COMPACT_ATOMS: atom_id res chain seq x y z
N MET A 1 -19.88 -14.52 -7.23
CA MET A 1 -20.38 -13.18 -6.77
C MET A 1 -19.85 -12.13 -7.71
N VAL A 2 -20.76 -11.35 -8.31
CA VAL A 2 -20.41 -10.23 -9.21
C VAL A 2 -20.69 -8.91 -8.51
N HIS A 3 -19.74 -8.00 -8.54
CA HIS A 3 -19.85 -6.65 -7.99
C HIS A 3 -19.79 -5.61 -9.10
N GLN A 4 -20.82 -4.78 -9.18
CA GLN A 4 -20.95 -3.73 -10.19
C GLN A 4 -20.85 -2.35 -9.56
N PHE A 5 -20.08 -1.46 -10.15
CA PHE A 5 -19.95 -0.07 -9.70
C PHE A 5 -19.57 0.85 -10.87
N LYS A 6 -19.81 2.15 -10.69
CA LYS A 6 -19.40 3.17 -11.66
C LYS A 6 -18.31 4.02 -11.05
N ASN A 7 -17.26 4.26 -11.83
CA ASN A 7 -16.16 5.12 -11.43
C ASN A 7 -15.57 5.85 -12.63
N ASN A 8 -15.33 7.15 -12.51
CA ASN A 8 -14.73 8.01 -13.54
C ASN A 8 -15.39 7.89 -14.92
N GLY A 9 -16.72 7.71 -14.96
CA GLY A 9 -17.51 7.56 -16.19
C GLY A 9 -17.42 6.18 -16.84
N TYR A 10 -16.80 5.20 -16.17
CA TYR A 10 -16.76 3.81 -16.60
C TYR A 10 -17.74 2.96 -15.79
N ASP A 11 -18.42 2.05 -16.48
CA ASP A 11 -19.19 1.00 -15.87
C ASP A 11 -18.30 -0.23 -15.67
N ILE A 12 -18.07 -0.58 -14.41
CA ILE A 12 -17.10 -1.60 -14.04
C ILE A 12 -17.80 -2.80 -13.39
N VAL A 13 -17.41 -3.98 -13.83
CA VAL A 13 -17.92 -5.26 -13.32
C VAL A 13 -16.74 -6.09 -12.83
N LEU A 14 -16.77 -6.50 -11.55
CA LEU A 14 -15.77 -7.36 -10.92
C LEU A 14 -16.40 -8.70 -10.61
N ASP A 15 -15.88 -9.77 -11.17
CA ASP A 15 -16.15 -11.12 -10.65
C ASP A 15 -15.20 -11.43 -9.51
N VAL A 16 -15.75 -11.52 -8.30
CA VAL A 16 -14.97 -11.65 -7.06
C VAL A 16 -14.23 -12.99 -6.98
N ASN A 17 -14.77 -14.05 -7.61
CA ASN A 17 -14.20 -15.39 -7.49
C ASN A 17 -13.07 -15.63 -8.50
N SER A 18 -13.21 -15.16 -9.74
CA SER A 18 -12.14 -15.22 -10.75
C SER A 18 -11.11 -14.10 -10.58
N GLY A 19 -11.53 -12.94 -10.04
CA GLY A 19 -10.76 -11.71 -10.00
C GLY A 19 -10.75 -10.96 -11.31
N ALA A 20 -11.57 -11.36 -12.31
CA ALA A 20 -11.70 -10.66 -13.58
C ALA A 20 -12.42 -9.32 -13.43
N ILE A 21 -11.91 -8.30 -14.12
CA ILE A 21 -12.47 -6.95 -14.13
C ILE A 21 -12.79 -6.60 -15.58
N HIS A 22 -14.06 -6.20 -15.82
CA HIS A 22 -14.56 -5.80 -17.14
C HIS A 22 -15.00 -4.35 -17.08
N VAL A 23 -14.66 -3.58 -18.12
CA VAL A 23 -15.27 -2.28 -18.40
C VAL A 23 -16.30 -2.53 -19.51
N VAL A 24 -17.54 -2.20 -19.24
CA VAL A 24 -18.66 -2.51 -20.11
C VAL A 24 -19.44 -1.24 -20.48
N ASP A 25 -20.31 -1.32 -21.46
CA ASP A 25 -21.27 -0.27 -21.77
C ASP A 25 -22.53 -0.34 -20.90
N ASP A 26 -23.36 0.69 -20.95
CA ASP A 26 -24.58 0.79 -20.13
C ASP A 26 -25.53 -0.41 -20.34
N VAL A 27 -25.69 -0.90 -21.58
CA VAL A 27 -26.60 -2.02 -21.86
C VAL A 27 -26.09 -3.32 -21.27
N THR A 28 -24.81 -3.61 -21.40
CA THR A 28 -24.17 -4.79 -20.82
C THR A 28 -24.16 -4.72 -19.29
N TYR A 29 -23.94 -3.54 -18.72
CA TYR A 29 -24.02 -3.32 -17.28
C TYR A 29 -25.40 -3.67 -16.71
N ASP A 30 -26.48 -3.18 -17.36
CA ASP A 30 -27.86 -3.47 -16.96
C ASP A 30 -28.25 -4.94 -17.20
N VAL A 31 -27.77 -5.57 -18.28
CA VAL A 31 -27.96 -7.00 -18.56
C VAL A 31 -27.32 -7.85 -17.45
N ILE A 32 -26.08 -7.58 -17.09
CA ILE A 32 -25.35 -8.32 -16.03
C ILE A 32 -26.10 -8.23 -14.70
N ALA A 33 -26.71 -7.09 -14.38
CA ALA A 33 -27.48 -6.91 -13.14
C ALA A 33 -28.72 -7.83 -13.05
N LEU A 34 -29.23 -8.30 -14.17
CA LEU A 34 -30.44 -9.15 -14.25
C LEU A 34 -30.11 -10.62 -14.57
N PHE A 35 -28.89 -10.92 -14.98
CA PHE A 35 -28.52 -12.13 -15.67
C PHE A 35 -28.72 -13.42 -14.86
N GLU A 36 -28.47 -13.40 -13.54
CA GLU A 36 -28.60 -14.59 -12.70
C GLU A 36 -30.05 -14.92 -12.33
N ASP A 37 -30.90 -13.90 -12.22
CA ASP A 37 -32.26 -14.05 -11.67
C ASP A 37 -33.36 -14.06 -12.74
N HIS A 38 -33.03 -13.76 -14.01
CA HIS A 38 -34.01 -13.60 -15.08
C HIS A 38 -33.63 -14.39 -16.33
N SER A 39 -34.65 -14.90 -17.04
CA SER A 39 -34.48 -15.50 -18.36
C SER A 39 -34.17 -14.45 -19.41
N ARG A 40 -33.58 -14.85 -20.54
CA ARG A 40 -33.32 -13.97 -21.71
C ARG A 40 -34.55 -13.17 -22.12
N ALA A 41 -35.73 -13.77 -22.16
CA ALA A 41 -36.99 -13.10 -22.54
C ALA A 41 -37.39 -12.03 -21.49
N GLU A 42 -37.19 -12.28 -20.21
CA GLU A 42 -37.50 -11.33 -19.14
C GLU A 42 -36.52 -10.16 -19.15
N ILE A 43 -35.23 -10.40 -19.39
CA ILE A 43 -34.21 -9.34 -19.51
C ILE A 43 -34.59 -8.42 -20.69
N ILE A 44 -34.87 -8.97 -21.85
CA ILE A 44 -35.31 -8.19 -23.00
C ILE A 44 -36.58 -7.38 -22.68
N ALA A 45 -37.60 -7.99 -22.09
CA ALA A 45 -38.82 -7.31 -21.72
C ALA A 45 -38.63 -6.15 -20.74
N GLN A 46 -37.70 -6.27 -19.81
CA GLN A 46 -37.39 -5.21 -18.83
C GLN A 46 -36.60 -4.05 -19.46
N LEU A 47 -35.65 -4.36 -20.34
CA LEU A 47 -34.71 -3.37 -20.86
C LEU A 47 -35.13 -2.74 -22.19
N GLN A 48 -36.10 -3.31 -22.96
CA GLN A 48 -36.53 -2.84 -24.26
C GLN A 48 -37.08 -1.40 -24.29
N SER A 49 -37.46 -0.84 -23.14
CA SER A 49 -37.85 0.57 -23.04
C SER A 49 -36.68 1.55 -23.08
N ARG A 50 -35.46 1.05 -22.85
CA ARG A 50 -34.22 1.85 -22.75
C ARG A 50 -33.25 1.58 -23.89
N TYR A 51 -33.22 0.34 -24.39
CA TYR A 51 -32.26 -0.14 -25.38
C TYR A 51 -32.96 -0.88 -26.53
N PRO A 52 -32.43 -0.85 -27.76
CA PRO A 52 -32.87 -1.71 -28.85
C PRO A 52 -32.77 -3.20 -28.48
N GLU A 53 -33.76 -3.99 -28.89
CA GLU A 53 -33.79 -5.43 -28.61
C GLU A 53 -32.52 -6.16 -29.09
N GLN A 54 -31.99 -5.74 -30.24
CA GLN A 54 -30.75 -6.32 -30.79
C GLN A 54 -29.54 -6.09 -29.88
N GLU A 55 -29.35 -4.87 -29.34
CA GLU A 55 -28.25 -4.55 -28.45
C GLU A 55 -28.35 -5.35 -27.12
N ILE A 56 -29.58 -5.50 -26.60
CA ILE A 56 -29.81 -6.33 -25.41
C ILE A 56 -29.46 -7.79 -25.72
N ALA A 57 -29.83 -8.31 -26.88
CA ALA A 57 -29.53 -9.68 -27.25
C ALA A 57 -28.03 -9.94 -27.41
N GLU A 58 -27.30 -8.99 -28.04
CA GLU A 58 -25.85 -9.03 -28.18
C GLU A 58 -25.16 -8.99 -26.80
N ALA A 59 -25.57 -8.10 -25.90
CA ALA A 59 -25.02 -8.02 -24.52
C ALA A 59 -25.27 -9.30 -23.70
N ILE A 60 -26.44 -9.96 -23.88
CA ILE A 60 -26.70 -11.27 -23.25
C ILE A 60 -25.73 -12.32 -23.78
N GLU A 61 -25.50 -12.37 -25.11
CA GLU A 61 -24.58 -13.33 -25.71
C GLU A 61 -23.12 -13.12 -25.26
N GLU A 62 -22.68 -11.88 -25.16
CA GLU A 62 -21.35 -11.55 -24.60
C GLU A 62 -21.23 -11.96 -23.13
N THR A 63 -22.26 -11.71 -22.33
CA THR A 63 -22.33 -12.13 -20.92
C THR A 63 -22.27 -13.66 -20.77
N GLU A 64 -23.00 -14.39 -21.62
CA GLU A 64 -22.96 -15.87 -21.69
C GLU A 64 -21.54 -16.36 -22.05
N GLN A 65 -20.87 -15.73 -23.00
CA GLN A 65 -19.50 -16.07 -23.40
C GLN A 65 -18.49 -15.86 -22.25
N LEU A 66 -18.57 -14.73 -21.54
CA LEU A 66 -17.72 -14.47 -20.37
C LEU A 66 -17.95 -15.51 -19.26
N LYS A 67 -19.19 -15.91 -19.05
CA LYS A 67 -19.53 -16.99 -18.11
C LYS A 67 -18.94 -18.35 -18.52
N GLU A 68 -19.04 -18.70 -19.80
CA GLU A 68 -18.46 -19.95 -20.33
C GLU A 68 -16.92 -19.95 -20.24
N GLN A 69 -16.28 -18.81 -20.39
CA GLN A 69 -14.83 -18.64 -20.28
C GLN A 69 -14.35 -18.69 -18.82
N GLY A 70 -15.25 -18.56 -17.87
CA GLY A 70 -14.92 -18.53 -16.45
C GLY A 70 -14.40 -17.17 -15.96
N ASP A 71 -14.78 -16.09 -16.66
CA ASP A 71 -14.40 -14.72 -16.34
C ASP A 71 -15.55 -13.92 -15.71
N LEU A 72 -16.77 -14.48 -15.68
CA LEU A 72 -17.95 -13.86 -15.08
C LEU A 72 -18.88 -14.92 -14.50
N PHE A 73 -19.57 -14.60 -13.39
CA PHE A 73 -20.46 -15.51 -12.64
C PHE A 73 -19.81 -16.82 -12.26
N THR A 74 -18.54 -16.75 -11.86
CA THR A 74 -17.77 -17.95 -11.48
C THR A 74 -18.17 -18.49 -10.11
N GLU A 75 -18.05 -19.81 -9.95
CA GLU A 75 -18.25 -20.46 -8.66
C GLU A 75 -17.08 -20.21 -7.72
N ASP A 76 -17.34 -20.13 -6.42
CA ASP A 76 -16.29 -20.06 -5.41
C ASP A 76 -15.60 -21.43 -5.29
N ALA A 77 -14.49 -21.58 -6.00
CA ALA A 77 -13.67 -22.79 -5.95
C ALA A 77 -13.06 -23.07 -4.56
N TYR A 78 -13.11 -22.09 -3.65
CA TYR A 78 -12.55 -22.18 -2.30
C TYR A 78 -13.59 -22.49 -1.22
N GLU A 79 -14.89 -22.28 -1.48
CA GLU A 79 -15.96 -22.51 -0.50
C GLU A 79 -15.92 -23.93 0.07
N GLN A 80 -15.71 -24.92 -0.80
CA GLN A 80 -15.62 -26.33 -0.38
C GLN A 80 -14.21 -26.71 0.12
N LYS A 81 -13.22 -25.83 -0.06
CA LYS A 81 -11.83 -26.00 0.37
C LYS A 81 -11.53 -25.18 1.61
N ILE A 82 -12.47 -25.06 2.54
CA ILE A 82 -12.20 -24.47 3.86
C ILE A 82 -11.18 -25.35 4.56
N PHE A 83 -9.92 -25.06 4.31
CA PHE A 83 -8.82 -25.70 5.01
C PHE A 83 -8.86 -25.29 6.47
N ASP A 84 -8.61 -26.22 7.35
CA ASP A 84 -8.26 -25.89 8.72
C ASP A 84 -6.95 -25.07 8.71
N PHE A 85 -7.07 -23.76 8.71
CA PHE A 85 -5.95 -22.84 8.67
C PHE A 85 -4.93 -23.08 9.80
N LYS A 86 -5.37 -23.72 10.91
CA LYS A 86 -4.48 -24.11 12.02
C LYS A 86 -3.50 -25.22 11.63
N LYS A 87 -3.81 -26.00 10.58
CA LYS A 87 -2.95 -27.09 10.10
C LYS A 87 -2.02 -26.68 8.95
N ARG A 88 -2.10 -25.43 8.48
CA ARG A 88 -1.17 -24.94 7.44
C ARG A 88 0.23 -24.83 8.03
N PRO A 89 1.26 -25.35 7.33
CA PRO A 89 2.63 -25.03 7.70
C PRO A 89 2.83 -23.52 7.56
N THR A 90 3.24 -22.90 8.66
CA THR A 90 3.57 -21.46 8.66
C THR A 90 4.88 -21.27 7.92
N VAL A 91 4.84 -20.59 6.80
CA VAL A 91 6.03 -20.18 6.04
C VAL A 91 6.17 -18.68 6.15
N VAL A 92 7.22 -18.22 6.80
CA VAL A 92 7.49 -16.80 6.97
C VAL A 92 8.12 -16.24 5.69
N LYS A 93 7.53 -15.15 5.16
CA LYS A 93 8.02 -14.49 3.95
C LYS A 93 8.77 -13.20 4.26
N ALA A 94 8.34 -12.48 5.27
CA ALA A 94 8.77 -11.12 5.53
C ALA A 94 8.92 -10.84 7.02
N LEU A 95 9.81 -9.91 7.35
CA LEU A 95 9.94 -9.31 8.67
C LEU A 95 9.94 -7.79 8.57
N CYS A 96 9.24 -7.14 9.49
CA CYS A 96 9.40 -5.74 9.78
C CYS A 96 10.27 -5.61 11.03
N LEU A 97 11.48 -5.06 10.90
CA LEU A 97 12.43 -4.90 11.98
C LEU A 97 12.38 -3.47 12.52
N HIS A 98 11.93 -3.32 13.76
CA HIS A 98 11.95 -2.04 14.45
C HIS A 98 13.38 -1.73 14.93
N ILE A 99 14.17 -1.14 14.03
CA ILE A 99 15.60 -0.86 14.26
C ILE A 99 15.82 0.18 15.37
N ALA A 100 14.88 1.10 15.52
CA ALA A 100 14.90 2.08 16.59
C ALA A 100 13.50 2.25 17.20
N HIS A 101 13.41 2.13 18.52
CA HIS A 101 12.30 2.59 19.35
C HIS A 101 12.59 4.02 19.82
N ASP A 102 12.89 4.90 18.89
CA ASP A 102 13.08 6.34 19.05
C ASP A 102 12.91 7.03 17.69
N CYS A 103 12.48 8.29 17.70
CA CYS A 103 12.30 9.10 16.49
C CYS A 103 12.74 10.54 16.74
N ASN A 104 13.23 11.19 15.71
CA ASN A 104 13.62 12.60 15.71
C ASN A 104 12.47 13.54 15.29
N LEU A 105 11.31 13.01 14.91
CA LEU A 105 10.05 13.73 14.70
C LEU A 105 9.02 13.39 15.79
N ALA A 106 7.95 14.18 15.87
CA ALA A 106 6.80 14.01 16.75
C ALA A 106 5.50 14.08 15.92
N CYS A 107 5.32 13.12 15.00
CA CYS A 107 4.14 13.06 14.14
C CYS A 107 2.88 12.88 14.99
N ARG A 108 1.85 13.70 14.76
CA ARG A 108 0.64 13.72 15.61
C ARG A 108 -0.18 12.43 15.54
N TYR A 109 -0.18 11.78 14.38
CA TYR A 109 -0.88 10.50 14.16
C TYR A 109 0.02 9.27 14.41
N CYS A 110 1.18 9.43 15.06
CA CYS A 110 2.13 8.34 15.20
C CYS A 110 1.58 7.24 16.10
N PHE A 111 1.21 6.11 15.52
CA PHE A 111 0.73 4.94 16.27
C PHE A 111 1.81 4.33 17.19
N ALA A 112 3.08 4.69 16.97
CA ALA A 112 4.23 4.21 17.72
C ALA A 112 4.67 5.19 18.84
N GLU A 113 3.86 6.21 19.17
CA GLU A 113 4.18 7.19 20.23
C GLU A 113 5.60 7.76 20.10
N GLU A 114 5.87 8.46 19.01
CA GLU A 114 7.20 8.98 18.66
C GLU A 114 8.30 7.87 18.58
N GLY A 115 7.89 6.65 18.29
CA GLY A 115 8.75 5.49 18.13
C GLY A 115 8.91 4.62 19.38
N GLU A 116 8.33 4.97 20.53
CA GLU A 116 8.49 4.23 21.78
C GLU A 116 7.64 2.95 21.87
N TYR A 117 6.60 2.80 21.06
CA TYR A 117 5.72 1.62 20.96
C TYR A 117 5.18 1.17 22.33
N HIS A 118 4.65 2.12 23.14
CA HIS A 118 4.17 1.90 24.51
C HIS A 118 5.21 1.33 25.47
N GLY A 119 6.49 1.49 25.15
CA GLY A 119 7.59 0.93 25.91
C GLY A 119 8.62 1.97 26.35
N ARG A 120 9.84 1.77 25.94
CA ARG A 120 10.95 2.67 26.23
C ARG A 120 11.74 2.97 24.96
N ARG A 121 12.40 4.10 24.91
CA ARG A 121 13.41 4.41 23.88
C ARG A 121 14.54 3.40 23.95
N ALA A 122 14.81 2.78 22.84
CA ALA A 122 15.84 1.77 22.68
C ALA A 122 16.27 1.68 21.22
N LEU A 123 17.48 1.20 21.00
CA LEU A 123 17.99 0.85 19.69
C LEU A 123 18.18 -0.67 19.63
N MET A 124 17.84 -1.29 18.50
CA MET A 124 18.04 -2.72 18.30
C MET A 124 19.53 -3.05 18.32
N SER A 125 19.93 -4.10 19.03
CA SER A 125 21.30 -4.59 18.92
C SER A 125 21.49 -5.38 17.62
N TYR A 126 22.73 -5.46 17.15
CA TYR A 126 23.07 -6.33 16.01
C TYR A 126 22.66 -7.78 16.25
N GLU A 127 22.89 -8.29 17.45
CA GLU A 127 22.58 -9.67 17.86
C GLU A 127 21.09 -9.96 17.74
N THR A 128 20.24 -9.03 18.16
CA THR A 128 18.77 -9.16 18.04
C THR A 128 18.35 -9.21 16.56
N GLY A 129 18.86 -8.29 15.75
CA GLY A 129 18.56 -8.26 14.31
C GLY A 129 19.08 -9.50 13.57
N LYS A 130 20.29 -9.97 13.94
CA LYS A 130 20.86 -11.20 13.42
C LYS A 130 19.95 -12.41 13.72
N GLN A 131 19.53 -12.56 14.97
CA GLN A 131 18.61 -13.64 15.37
C GLN A 131 17.28 -13.57 14.60
N ALA A 132 16.77 -12.38 14.30
CA ALA A 132 15.57 -12.21 13.49
C ALA A 132 15.78 -12.68 12.04
N LEU A 133 16.92 -12.39 11.41
CA LEU A 133 17.26 -12.90 10.09
C LEU A 133 17.43 -14.41 10.08
N ASP A 134 18.11 -14.99 11.10
CA ASP A 134 18.24 -16.44 11.27
C ASP A 134 16.86 -17.11 11.41
N PHE A 135 15.95 -16.51 12.18
CA PHE A 135 14.57 -16.96 12.32
C PHE A 135 13.84 -16.95 10.97
N LEU A 136 13.97 -15.86 10.19
CA LEU A 136 13.33 -15.75 8.87
C LEU A 136 13.82 -16.85 7.94
N ILE A 137 15.14 -17.09 7.88
CA ILE A 137 15.73 -18.15 7.06
C ILE A 137 15.17 -19.52 7.49
N ALA A 138 15.23 -19.83 8.79
CA ALA A 138 14.81 -21.13 9.32
C ALA A 138 13.33 -21.43 9.09
N ASN A 139 12.47 -20.40 9.06
CA ASN A 139 11.02 -20.54 8.96
C ASN A 139 10.47 -20.21 7.55
N SER A 140 11.31 -19.97 6.56
CA SER A 140 10.90 -19.61 5.20
C SER A 140 10.65 -20.82 4.27
N GLY A 141 10.92 -22.03 4.73
CA GLY A 141 10.79 -23.25 3.91
C GLY A 141 11.54 -23.15 2.57
N ASN A 142 10.89 -23.53 1.50
CA ASN A 142 11.47 -23.48 0.14
C ASN A 142 11.40 -22.10 -0.53
N ARG A 143 10.92 -21.07 0.18
CA ARG A 143 10.81 -19.71 -0.36
C ARG A 143 12.20 -19.11 -0.52
N LYS A 144 12.53 -18.68 -1.74
CA LYS A 144 13.82 -18.07 -2.06
C LYS A 144 13.85 -16.58 -1.72
N ASN A 145 12.83 -15.83 -2.16
CA ASN A 145 12.76 -14.40 -1.95
C ASN A 145 12.16 -14.09 -0.56
N LEU A 146 12.93 -13.41 0.27
CA LEU A 146 12.58 -12.99 1.62
C LEU A 146 12.61 -11.47 1.71
N GLU A 147 11.67 -10.88 2.44
CA GLU A 147 11.53 -9.44 2.55
C GLU A 147 11.87 -8.99 3.98
N VAL A 148 12.65 -7.92 4.09
CA VAL A 148 12.99 -7.30 5.37
C VAL A 148 12.83 -5.80 5.25
N ASP A 149 11.91 -5.24 6.03
CA ASP A 149 11.70 -3.80 6.12
C ASP A 149 12.39 -3.27 7.40
N PHE A 150 13.33 -2.36 7.22
CA PHE A 150 13.94 -1.59 8.30
C PHE A 150 13.02 -0.42 8.63
N PHE A 151 12.37 -0.53 9.76
CA PHE A 151 11.29 0.32 10.23
C PHE A 151 11.52 0.76 11.68
N GLY A 152 10.45 1.21 12.35
CA GLY A 152 10.43 1.57 13.77
C GLY A 152 10.02 3.02 13.98
N GLY A 153 10.68 3.74 14.86
CA GLY A 153 10.55 5.19 14.98
C GLY A 153 11.23 5.86 13.79
N GLU A 154 12.56 5.98 13.84
CA GLU A 154 13.38 6.38 12.67
C GLU A 154 14.60 5.44 12.55
N PRO A 155 14.64 4.55 11.57
CA PRO A 155 15.71 3.55 11.47
C PRO A 155 17.09 4.15 11.19
N LEU A 156 17.18 5.34 10.60
CA LEU A 156 18.45 6.02 10.38
C LEU A 156 19.13 6.48 11.68
N MET A 157 18.42 6.49 12.81
CA MET A 157 19.04 6.71 14.14
C MET A 157 19.93 5.54 14.58
N ASN A 158 19.78 4.38 13.95
CA ASN A 158 20.58 3.18 14.21
C ASN A 158 21.13 2.58 12.91
N PHE A 159 21.58 3.44 12.00
CA PHE A 159 21.97 3.07 10.65
C PHE A 159 23.16 2.10 10.60
N ASP A 160 24.08 2.16 11.58
CA ASP A 160 25.21 1.22 11.64
C ASP A 160 24.75 -0.22 11.80
N VAL A 161 23.70 -0.46 12.58
CA VAL A 161 23.10 -1.80 12.72
C VAL A 161 22.41 -2.21 11.41
N VAL A 162 21.72 -1.30 10.71
CA VAL A 162 21.16 -1.57 9.39
C VAL A 162 22.24 -2.07 8.42
N LYS A 163 23.39 -1.38 8.35
CA LYS A 163 24.52 -1.78 7.50
C LYS A 163 25.05 -3.18 7.84
N GLN A 164 25.20 -3.46 9.14
CA GLN A 164 25.68 -4.76 9.61
C GLN A 164 24.70 -5.88 9.28
N LEU A 165 23.40 -5.66 9.46
CA LEU A 165 22.37 -6.65 9.13
C LEU A 165 22.26 -6.92 7.63
N VAL A 166 22.38 -5.89 6.79
CA VAL A 166 22.43 -6.07 5.33
C VAL A 166 23.65 -6.89 4.94
N ALA A 167 24.83 -6.56 5.45
CA ALA A 167 26.04 -7.33 5.17
C ALA A 167 25.89 -8.80 5.60
N TYR A 168 25.36 -9.04 6.79
CA TYR A 168 25.07 -10.38 7.28
C TYR A 168 24.05 -11.11 6.38
N GLY A 169 22.95 -10.46 5.98
CA GLY A 169 21.97 -11.03 5.07
C GLY A 169 22.59 -11.46 3.74
N ARG A 170 23.43 -10.62 3.12
CA ARG A 170 24.14 -10.93 1.87
C ARG A 170 25.10 -12.12 2.00
N GLU A 171 25.67 -12.34 3.18
CA GLU A 171 26.46 -13.55 3.44
C GLU A 171 25.56 -14.79 3.54
N GLN A 172 24.44 -14.70 4.25
CA GLN A 172 23.49 -15.79 4.45
C GLN A 172 22.79 -16.22 3.15
N GLU A 173 22.54 -15.31 2.21
CA GLU A 173 22.00 -15.61 0.88
C GLU A 173 22.77 -16.73 0.18
N LYS A 174 24.10 -16.67 0.25
CA LYS A 174 25.01 -17.63 -0.40
C LYS A 174 24.98 -19.02 0.27
N LEU A 175 24.70 -19.05 1.56
CA LEU A 175 24.71 -20.28 2.37
C LEU A 175 23.38 -21.04 2.32
N HIS A 176 22.27 -20.33 2.10
CA HIS A 176 20.92 -20.86 2.29
C HIS A 176 20.06 -20.84 1.01
N ASP A 177 20.61 -20.49 -0.15
CA ASP A 177 19.87 -20.30 -1.43
C ASP A 177 18.67 -19.38 -1.23
N LYS A 178 18.91 -18.24 -0.56
CA LYS A 178 17.92 -17.18 -0.29
C LYS A 178 18.34 -15.91 -1.00
N HIS A 179 17.36 -15.01 -1.17
CA HIS A 179 17.55 -13.65 -1.66
C HIS A 179 16.75 -12.69 -0.82
N PHE A 180 17.43 -11.78 -0.11
CA PHE A 180 16.80 -10.75 0.70
C PHE A 180 16.51 -9.51 -0.13
N ARG A 181 15.26 -9.08 -0.07
CA ARG A 181 14.81 -7.78 -0.57
C ARG A 181 14.68 -6.84 0.63
N PHE A 182 15.62 -5.92 0.73
CA PHE A 182 15.65 -4.95 1.83
C PHE A 182 14.87 -3.70 1.46
N THR A 183 14.01 -3.25 2.35
CA THR A 183 13.31 -1.97 2.30
C THR A 183 13.74 -1.10 3.46
N LEU A 184 13.86 0.20 3.23
CA LEU A 184 14.13 1.21 4.25
C LEU A 184 12.99 2.22 4.27
N THR A 185 12.28 2.34 5.41
CA THR A 185 11.23 3.34 5.61
C THR A 185 11.76 4.45 6.49
N THR A 186 11.84 5.69 5.99
CA THR A 186 12.45 6.81 6.72
C THR A 186 11.65 8.10 6.60
N ASN A 187 11.72 8.93 7.64
CA ASN A 187 11.24 10.31 7.61
C ASN A 187 12.20 11.30 6.91
N GLY A 188 13.38 10.83 6.52
CA GLY A 188 14.35 11.57 5.73
C GLY A 188 15.17 12.63 6.42
N VAL A 189 14.90 12.96 7.67
CA VAL A 189 15.64 14.01 8.40
C VAL A 189 17.15 13.76 8.41
N LEU A 190 17.55 12.49 8.65
CA LEU A 190 18.94 12.07 8.72
C LEU A 190 19.55 11.65 7.39
N LEU A 191 18.79 11.63 6.28
CA LEU A 191 19.34 11.33 4.96
C LEU A 191 20.48 12.26 4.60
N ASN A 192 21.59 11.67 4.14
CA ASN A 192 22.77 12.32 3.60
C ASN A 192 23.32 11.51 2.41
N ASP A 193 24.38 11.96 1.79
CA ASP A 193 24.94 11.35 0.59
C ASP A 193 25.43 9.91 0.81
N ASP A 194 26.06 9.63 1.94
CA ASP A 194 26.58 8.30 2.28
C ASP A 194 25.41 7.29 2.47
N ILE A 195 24.34 7.74 3.12
CA ILE A 195 23.13 6.91 3.31
C ILE A 195 22.43 6.67 1.97
N MET A 196 22.35 7.69 1.11
CA MET A 196 21.75 7.55 -0.22
C MET A 196 22.55 6.59 -1.10
N GLU A 197 23.89 6.67 -1.10
CA GLU A 197 24.75 5.75 -1.82
C GLU A 197 24.55 4.30 -1.36
N PHE A 198 24.53 4.08 -0.05
CA PHE A 198 24.25 2.77 0.52
C PHE A 198 22.85 2.27 0.15
N ALA A 199 21.83 3.12 0.26
CA ALA A 199 20.46 2.74 -0.07
C ALA A 199 20.31 2.40 -1.57
N ASN A 200 20.97 3.15 -2.44
CA ASN A 200 20.96 2.87 -3.89
C ASN A 200 21.60 1.52 -4.23
N LYS A 201 22.61 1.12 -3.47
CA LYS A 201 23.32 -0.13 -3.70
C LYS A 201 22.60 -1.35 -3.09
N GLU A 202 22.08 -1.23 -1.89
CA GLU A 202 21.67 -2.37 -1.07
C GLU A 202 20.16 -2.48 -0.87
N MET A 203 19.40 -1.37 -1.00
CA MET A 203 17.95 -1.38 -0.77
C MET A 203 17.17 -1.61 -2.07
N ASP A 204 16.34 -2.65 -2.09
CA ASP A 204 15.42 -2.90 -3.20
C ASP A 204 14.35 -1.83 -3.29
N ASN A 205 13.95 -1.25 -2.15
CA ASN A 205 12.99 -0.17 -2.10
C ASN A 205 13.30 0.81 -0.96
N VAL A 206 12.93 2.09 -1.14
CA VAL A 206 13.01 3.11 -0.10
C VAL A 206 11.67 3.84 0.00
N VAL A 207 11.09 3.85 1.19
CA VAL A 207 9.86 4.57 1.50
C VAL A 207 10.20 5.88 2.19
N LEU A 208 9.78 6.99 1.58
CA LEU A 208 10.05 8.36 2.00
C LEU A 208 8.77 8.97 2.57
N SER A 209 8.71 9.16 3.87
CA SER A 209 7.49 9.59 4.56
C SER A 209 7.29 11.11 4.45
N ILE A 210 6.26 11.53 3.68
CA ILE A 210 5.85 12.94 3.50
C ILE A 210 4.36 13.00 3.17
N ASP A 211 3.60 13.91 3.80
CA ASP A 211 2.14 13.91 3.71
C ASP A 211 1.58 14.78 2.56
N GLY A 212 2.44 15.51 1.84
CA GLY A 212 1.99 16.36 0.73
C GLY A 212 2.46 17.81 0.85
N ARG A 213 1.53 18.77 0.72
CA ARG A 213 1.80 20.21 0.81
C ARG A 213 2.49 20.57 2.14
N LYS A 214 3.29 21.65 2.11
CA LYS A 214 4.10 22.07 3.26
C LYS A 214 3.27 22.23 4.55
N GLU A 215 2.16 22.92 4.47
CA GLU A 215 1.27 23.16 5.62
C GLU A 215 0.67 21.87 6.19
N VAL A 216 0.35 20.91 5.34
CA VAL A 216 -0.16 19.58 5.73
C VAL A 216 0.96 18.79 6.42
N ASN A 217 2.09 18.64 5.76
CA ASN A 217 3.23 17.92 6.30
C ASN A 217 3.71 18.53 7.64
N ASP A 218 3.91 19.83 7.71
CA ASP A 218 4.46 20.50 8.89
C ASP A 218 3.49 20.50 10.07
N ARG A 219 2.17 20.46 9.80
CA ARG A 219 1.14 20.28 10.82
C ARG A 219 1.20 18.90 11.45
N MET A 220 1.36 17.85 10.64
CA MET A 220 1.21 16.46 11.09
C MET A 220 2.56 15.79 11.42
N ARG A 221 3.68 16.27 10.85
CA ARG A 221 5.02 15.72 11.01
C ARG A 221 6.04 16.75 11.51
N PRO A 222 5.76 17.44 12.63
CA PRO A 222 6.70 18.42 13.19
C PRO A 222 7.88 17.74 13.88
N PHE A 223 8.96 18.49 14.04
CA PHE A 223 9.97 18.20 15.06
C PHE A 223 9.38 18.31 16.48
N ARG A 224 10.02 17.67 17.45
CA ARG A 224 9.61 17.72 18.87
C ARG A 224 9.48 19.16 19.43
N LYS A 225 10.21 20.11 18.85
CA LYS A 225 10.14 21.55 19.23
C LYS A 225 9.10 22.32 18.42
N GLY A 226 8.28 21.67 17.61
CA GLY A 226 7.19 22.26 16.85
C GLY A 226 7.58 22.85 15.49
N ALA A 227 8.86 22.87 15.11
CA ALA A 227 9.26 23.32 13.77
C ALA A 227 8.81 22.29 12.72
N GLY A 228 8.46 22.75 11.52
CA GLY A 228 8.11 21.90 10.38
C GLY A 228 9.33 21.14 9.83
N SER A 229 9.09 20.00 9.23
CA SER A 229 10.12 19.13 8.64
C SER A 229 10.25 19.26 7.13
N TYR A 230 9.23 19.81 6.45
CA TYR A 230 9.08 19.83 4.99
C TYR A 230 10.29 20.40 4.26
N ASP A 231 10.72 21.62 4.60
CA ASP A 231 11.82 22.32 3.90
C ASP A 231 13.16 21.56 4.00
N LEU A 232 13.33 20.76 5.05
CA LEU A 232 14.53 19.96 5.24
C LEU A 232 14.49 18.66 4.41
N ILE A 233 13.33 18.00 4.35
CA ILE A 233 13.24 16.65 3.77
C ILE A 233 13.05 16.67 2.25
N VAL A 234 12.27 17.60 1.71
CA VAL A 234 11.94 17.64 0.27
C VAL A 234 13.16 17.63 -0.64
N PRO A 235 14.18 18.50 -0.45
CA PRO A 235 15.37 18.49 -1.31
C PRO A 235 16.13 17.15 -1.25
N LYS A 236 16.14 16.50 -0.08
CA LYS A 236 16.78 15.19 0.11
C LYS A 236 16.02 14.08 -0.62
N PHE A 237 14.68 14.11 -0.56
CA PHE A 237 13.82 13.15 -1.23
C PHE A 237 13.92 13.28 -2.76
N GLN A 238 13.93 14.49 -3.28
CA GLN A 238 14.16 14.75 -4.71
C GLN A 238 15.51 14.19 -5.16
N LYS A 239 16.57 14.47 -4.41
CA LYS A 239 17.92 13.95 -4.71
C LYS A 239 17.98 12.42 -4.70
N LEU A 240 17.33 11.77 -3.71
CA LEU A 240 17.27 10.31 -3.68
C LEU A 240 16.47 9.74 -4.86
N ALA A 241 15.30 10.28 -5.14
CA ALA A 241 14.46 9.85 -6.26
C ALA A 241 15.19 9.97 -7.62
N GLU A 242 15.86 11.08 -7.85
CA GLU A 242 16.70 11.30 -9.04
C GLU A 242 17.86 10.30 -9.12
N SER A 243 18.58 10.07 -8.02
CA SER A 243 19.70 9.13 -7.96
C SER A 243 19.28 7.68 -8.21
N ARG A 244 18.01 7.36 -8.03
CA ARG A 244 17.38 6.06 -8.32
C ARG A 244 16.69 6.02 -9.69
N ASN A 245 16.85 7.02 -10.54
CA ASN A 245 16.17 7.15 -11.84
C ASN A 245 14.63 7.08 -11.70
N GLN A 246 14.08 7.58 -10.63
CA GLN A 246 12.65 7.56 -10.30
C GLN A 246 12.05 6.14 -10.15
N GLU A 247 12.86 5.16 -9.75
CA GLU A 247 12.47 3.77 -9.56
C GLU A 247 12.84 3.25 -8.16
N ARG A 248 12.15 2.21 -7.71
CA ARG A 248 12.42 1.51 -6.44
C ARG A 248 12.39 2.42 -5.21
N TYR A 249 11.55 3.41 -5.23
CA TYR A 249 11.18 4.23 -4.09
C TYR A 249 9.71 4.60 -4.22
N TYR A 250 9.13 5.10 -3.17
CA TYR A 250 7.94 5.94 -3.24
C TYR A 250 7.88 6.91 -2.07
N VAL A 251 7.30 8.06 -2.33
CA VAL A 251 6.89 8.97 -1.28
C VAL A 251 5.56 8.49 -0.74
N ARG A 252 5.46 8.38 0.60
CA ARG A 252 4.26 7.89 1.28
C ARG A 252 3.71 8.91 2.23
N GLY A 253 2.48 9.33 1.97
CA GLY A 253 1.73 10.29 2.77
C GLY A 253 0.53 9.68 3.48
N THR A 254 0.08 10.38 4.50
CA THR A 254 -1.13 10.05 5.25
C THR A 254 -2.07 11.23 5.20
N TYR A 255 -3.30 11.04 4.73
CA TYR A 255 -4.33 12.06 4.82
C TYR A 255 -5.24 11.84 6.03
N THR A 256 -5.75 12.94 6.55
CA THR A 256 -6.48 13.01 7.81
C THR A 256 -7.73 13.87 7.65
N HIS A 257 -8.54 14.00 8.68
CA HIS A 257 -9.63 14.98 8.73
C HIS A 257 -9.19 16.42 8.37
N PHE A 258 -7.91 16.75 8.56
CA PHE A 258 -7.40 18.10 8.32
C PHE A 258 -7.02 18.39 6.85
N ASN A 259 -6.94 17.36 6.01
CA ASN A 259 -6.62 17.46 4.59
C ASN A 259 -7.43 16.47 3.77
N THR A 260 -8.75 16.53 3.91
CA THR A 260 -9.68 15.71 3.13
C THR A 260 -9.57 15.97 1.62
N ASP A 261 -8.99 17.12 1.21
CA ASP A 261 -8.64 17.48 -0.16
C ASP A 261 -7.28 16.88 -0.60
N PHE A 262 -7.05 15.62 -0.26
CA PHE A 262 -5.76 14.93 -0.40
C PHE A 262 -5.27 14.80 -1.84
N SER A 263 -6.16 14.87 -2.84
CA SER A 263 -5.77 14.90 -4.25
C SER A 263 -4.80 16.06 -4.55
N LYS A 264 -4.97 17.20 -3.86
CA LYS A 264 -4.04 18.34 -3.97
C LYS A 264 -2.66 18.02 -3.40
N ASP A 265 -2.59 17.17 -2.39
CA ASP A 265 -1.32 16.71 -1.83
C ASP A 265 -0.61 15.76 -2.80
N VAL A 266 -1.35 14.86 -3.45
CA VAL A 266 -0.84 13.99 -4.52
C VAL A 266 -0.31 14.80 -5.69
N LEU A 267 -1.10 15.77 -6.19
CA LEU A 267 -0.69 16.64 -7.30
C LEU A 267 0.53 17.48 -6.92
N HIS A 268 0.58 18.00 -5.70
CA HIS A 268 1.75 18.74 -5.20
C HIS A 268 3.02 17.87 -5.20
N LEU A 269 2.93 16.62 -4.75
CA LEU A 269 4.06 15.69 -4.79
C LEU A 269 4.48 15.35 -6.23
N ALA A 270 3.52 15.23 -7.15
CA ALA A 270 3.81 15.04 -8.57
C ALA A 270 4.49 16.26 -9.18
N ASP A 271 4.07 17.48 -8.85
CA ASP A 271 4.68 18.74 -9.28
C ASP A 271 6.13 18.92 -8.77
N LEU A 272 6.44 18.34 -7.60
CA LEU A 272 7.80 18.24 -7.07
C LEU A 272 8.69 17.25 -7.85
N GLY A 273 8.13 16.52 -8.82
CA GLY A 273 8.84 15.58 -9.69
C GLY A 273 8.86 14.13 -9.19
N PHE A 274 8.13 13.77 -8.13
CA PHE A 274 8.03 12.39 -7.71
C PHE A 274 7.10 11.60 -8.64
N LYS A 275 7.54 10.42 -9.08
CA LYS A 275 6.78 9.52 -9.97
C LYS A 275 6.15 8.33 -9.26
N GLN A 276 6.57 8.07 -8.03
CA GLN A 276 6.07 6.97 -7.21
C GLN A 276 5.46 7.57 -5.93
N ILE A 277 4.14 7.67 -5.90
CA ILE A 277 3.39 8.32 -4.82
C ILE A 277 2.37 7.33 -4.25
N SER A 278 2.30 7.23 -2.93
CA SER A 278 1.29 6.47 -2.20
C SER A 278 0.73 7.37 -1.09
N VAL A 279 -0.59 7.53 -1.06
CA VAL A 279 -1.27 8.30 0.00
C VAL A 279 -2.38 7.43 0.58
N GLU A 280 -2.41 7.32 1.90
CA GLU A 280 -3.32 6.43 2.63
C GLU A 280 -4.12 7.18 3.68
N PRO A 281 -5.34 6.71 4.01
CA PRO A 281 -6.12 7.28 5.11
C PRO A 281 -5.42 7.02 6.44
N VAL A 282 -5.55 7.97 7.36
CA VAL A 282 -5.08 7.78 8.73
C VAL A 282 -5.88 6.66 9.43
N VAL A 283 -5.16 5.82 10.15
CA VAL A 283 -5.77 4.89 11.11
C VAL A 283 -5.66 5.52 12.49
N ALA A 284 -6.80 5.88 13.09
CA ALA A 284 -6.90 6.64 14.33
C ALA A 284 -8.10 6.18 15.16
N GLN A 285 -8.10 6.52 16.45
CA GLN A 285 -9.30 6.36 17.26
C GLN A 285 -10.33 7.42 16.84
N PRO A 286 -11.65 7.13 16.84
CA PRO A 286 -12.67 8.09 16.46
C PRO A 286 -12.66 9.40 17.28
N THR A 287 -12.04 9.38 18.45
CA THR A 287 -11.89 10.52 19.36
C THR A 287 -10.69 11.42 19.07
N ASP A 288 -9.79 10.98 18.19
CA ASP A 288 -8.61 11.77 17.81
C ASP A 288 -9.02 12.91 16.88
N GLU A 289 -8.52 14.11 17.12
CA GLU A 289 -8.89 15.32 16.34
C GLU A 289 -8.58 15.23 14.84
N TYR A 290 -7.64 14.35 14.45
CA TYR A 290 -7.22 14.12 13.09
C TYR A 290 -7.91 12.89 12.44
N ALA A 291 -8.72 12.15 13.20
CA ALA A 291 -9.42 10.98 12.69
C ALA A 291 -10.44 11.38 11.62
N LEU A 292 -10.50 10.58 10.55
CA LEU A 292 -11.55 10.72 9.55
C LEU A 292 -12.91 10.40 10.18
N GLN A 293 -13.92 11.21 9.84
CA GLN A 293 -15.28 11.12 10.33
C GLN A 293 -16.23 10.75 9.18
N GLU A 294 -17.45 10.30 9.50
CA GLU A 294 -18.46 10.00 8.48
C GLU A 294 -18.80 11.23 7.62
N GLU A 295 -18.73 12.42 8.18
CA GLU A 295 -18.96 13.71 7.50
C GLU A 295 -17.90 14.03 6.43
N ASP A 296 -16.71 13.40 6.50
CA ASP A 296 -15.63 13.57 5.50
C ASP A 296 -15.89 12.75 4.24
N LEU A 297 -16.64 11.64 4.33
CA LEU A 297 -16.83 10.68 3.23
C LEU A 297 -17.33 11.31 1.92
N PRO A 298 -18.31 12.24 1.91
CA PRO A 298 -18.75 12.86 0.66
C PRO A 298 -17.66 13.66 -0.06
N VAL A 299 -16.70 14.22 0.68
CA VAL A 299 -15.55 14.93 0.11
C VAL A 299 -14.54 13.91 -0.38
N LEU A 300 -14.22 12.90 0.43
CA LEU A 300 -13.24 11.87 0.08
C LEU A 300 -13.65 11.12 -1.20
N PHE A 301 -14.92 10.77 -1.36
CA PHE A 301 -15.39 10.12 -2.59
C PHE A 301 -15.09 10.95 -3.84
N LYS A 302 -15.29 12.28 -3.77
CA LYS A 302 -14.97 13.19 -4.88
C LYS A 302 -13.47 13.35 -5.13
N GLU A 303 -12.66 13.18 -4.10
CA GLU A 303 -11.20 13.26 -4.23
C GLU A 303 -10.61 11.99 -4.85
N TYR A 304 -11.32 10.85 -4.75
CA TYR A 304 -10.95 9.61 -5.43
C TYR A 304 -11.43 9.57 -6.90
N ASP A 305 -12.50 10.32 -7.26
CA ASP A 305 -12.99 10.49 -8.62
C ASP A 305 -12.05 11.41 -9.45
#